data_065fc295629ad3c6f18f4759f71861ba
#
_entry.id   065fc295629ad3c6f18f4759f71861ba
#
_cell.length_a   1.000
_cell.length_b   1.000
_cell.length_c   1.000
_cell.angle_alpha   90.00
_cell.angle_beta   90.00
_cell.angle_gamma   90.00
#
_symmetry.space_group_name_H-M   'P 1'
#
loop_
_entity.id
_entity.type
_entity.pdbx_description
1 polymer ?
#
loop_
_entity_poly.entity_id
_entity_poly.type
_entity_poly.pdbx_seq_one_letter_code
_entity_poly.pdbx_strand_id
1 'polypeptide(L)'
;MRRILAVIAVFLFWNVAIVVPVFALPAPSGVMVSLLFSGWVLHRFILRAGQPGEARRRATLRIRPLQGATRGWTLLFIPAVLAVSWALGEVYSGLVPIPPNTLDPFGQLTNTAMGRLSATVLAVGVAPVLEEFVFRGLLQRPLERRWGPVWGIAVTAAVFALAHMLPWVFPLHFALGAAFGFAVYATRSIWAGVLLHAANNTLAVLGLFGEKPVLSTPTIWQTGPTPSWWTAVALLLPATLAAFWIGRRMWRAGHQHPTGRHFATSDLLIPHAPR
;
A
#
# COMPACT_ATOMS: atom_id res chain seq x y z
N MET A 1 5.93 10.59 18.99
CA MET A 1 7.20 10.46 18.29
C MET A 1 7.83 9.06 18.43
N ARG A 2 8.13 8.56 19.64
CA ARG A 2 8.76 7.22 19.86
C ARG A 2 8.08 6.06 19.11
N ARG A 3 6.73 5.99 19.10
CA ARG A 3 5.99 4.92 18.38
C ARG A 3 6.14 5.01 16.86
N ILE A 4 6.18 6.20 16.30
CA ILE A 4 6.37 6.40 14.85
C ILE A 4 7.76 5.92 14.46
N LEU A 5 8.79 6.34 15.20
CA LEU A 5 10.16 5.89 14.97
C LEU A 5 10.31 4.37 15.12
N ALA A 6 9.66 3.76 16.11
CA ALA A 6 9.65 2.32 16.28
C ALA A 6 8.99 1.58 15.10
N VAL A 7 7.88 2.09 14.57
CA VAL A 7 7.22 1.51 13.39
C VAL A 7 8.12 1.62 12.15
N ILE A 8 8.75 2.78 11.95
CA ILE A 8 9.70 2.98 10.85
C ILE A 8 10.90 2.03 10.99
N ALA A 9 11.48 1.92 12.19
CA ALA A 9 12.60 1.01 12.44
C ALA A 9 12.23 -0.47 12.17
N VAL A 10 11.04 -0.90 12.62
CA VAL A 10 10.52 -2.25 12.33
C VAL A 10 10.34 -2.45 10.84
N PHE A 11 9.81 -1.46 10.12
CA PHE A 11 9.63 -1.53 8.68
C PHE A 11 10.97 -1.64 7.94
N LEU A 12 11.93 -0.78 8.26
CA LEU A 12 13.27 -0.81 7.65
C LEU A 12 13.98 -2.13 7.92
N PHE A 13 13.99 -2.59 9.18
CA PHE A 13 14.55 -3.89 9.54
C PHE A 13 13.90 -5.02 8.74
N TRP A 14 12.59 -4.98 8.60
CA TRP A 14 11.85 -5.99 7.87
C TRP A 14 12.16 -6.00 6.37
N ASN A 15 12.24 -4.80 5.74
CA ASN A 15 12.67 -4.71 4.34
C ASN A 15 14.05 -5.32 4.13
N VAL A 16 15.02 -5.01 4.99
CA VAL A 16 16.35 -5.63 4.94
C VAL A 16 16.24 -7.16 5.05
N ALA A 17 15.45 -7.65 5.99
CA ALA A 17 15.30 -9.09 6.23
C ALA A 17 14.55 -9.83 5.09
N ILE A 18 13.74 -9.12 4.29
CA ILE A 18 13.10 -9.69 3.08
C ILE A 18 14.05 -9.61 1.89
N VAL A 19 14.68 -8.47 1.68
CA VAL A 19 15.47 -8.19 0.48
C VAL A 19 16.79 -8.94 0.50
N VAL A 20 17.50 -8.94 1.63
CA VAL A 20 18.82 -9.59 1.72
C VAL A 20 18.80 -11.06 1.30
N PRO A 21 17.90 -11.93 1.80
CA PRO A 21 17.87 -13.32 1.37
C PRO A 21 17.59 -13.50 -0.13
N VAL A 22 16.77 -12.61 -0.72
CA VAL A 22 16.42 -12.69 -2.14
C VAL A 22 17.63 -12.43 -3.04
N PHE A 23 18.52 -11.53 -2.62
CA PHE A 23 19.74 -11.21 -3.37
C PHE A 23 20.96 -12.06 -2.97
N ALA A 24 21.00 -12.57 -1.73
CA ALA A 24 22.13 -13.33 -1.21
C ALA A 24 22.04 -14.84 -1.44
N LEU A 25 20.84 -15.37 -1.68
CA LEU A 25 20.60 -16.80 -1.84
C LEU A 25 20.08 -17.10 -3.26
N PRO A 26 20.35 -18.31 -3.79
CA PRO A 26 19.71 -18.72 -5.05
C PRO A 26 18.19 -18.67 -4.95
N ALA A 27 17.52 -18.15 -5.97
CA ALA A 27 16.08 -18.34 -6.11
C ALA A 27 15.78 -19.83 -6.35
N PRO A 28 14.83 -20.48 -5.69
CA PRO A 28 13.73 -19.96 -4.87
C PRO A 28 14.01 -19.87 -3.36
N SER A 29 15.17 -20.34 -2.89
CA SER A 29 15.47 -20.41 -1.45
C SER A 29 15.42 -19.04 -0.76
N GLY A 30 15.93 -17.99 -1.39
CA GLY A 30 15.84 -16.62 -0.87
C GLY A 30 14.41 -16.17 -0.66
N VAL A 31 13.52 -16.45 -1.62
CA VAL A 31 12.09 -16.15 -1.50
C VAL A 31 11.45 -16.93 -0.37
N MET A 32 11.77 -18.22 -0.24
CA MET A 32 11.22 -19.05 0.81
C MET A 32 11.63 -18.56 2.21
N VAL A 33 12.89 -18.19 2.38
CA VAL A 33 13.38 -17.59 3.65
C VAL A 33 12.62 -16.29 3.95
N SER A 34 12.45 -15.42 2.95
CA SER A 34 11.72 -14.16 3.11
C SER A 34 10.25 -14.38 3.47
N LEU A 35 9.58 -15.36 2.87
CA LEU A 35 8.20 -15.73 3.18
C LEU A 35 8.05 -16.25 4.61
N LEU A 36 8.90 -17.20 5.01
CA LEU A 36 8.89 -17.79 6.35
C LEU A 36 9.16 -16.74 7.42
N PHE A 37 10.16 -15.90 7.20
CA PHE A 37 10.48 -14.80 8.12
C PHE A 37 9.33 -13.80 8.22
N SER A 38 8.76 -13.40 7.09
CA SER A 38 7.64 -12.46 7.05
C SER A 38 6.40 -13.03 7.75
N GLY A 39 6.08 -14.30 7.49
CA GLY A 39 5.00 -15.00 8.17
C GLY A 39 5.21 -15.07 9.68
N TRP A 40 6.44 -15.39 10.12
CA TRP A 40 6.81 -15.42 11.52
C TRP A 40 6.69 -14.05 12.20
N VAL A 41 7.19 -12.97 11.56
CA VAL A 41 7.06 -11.60 12.08
C VAL A 41 5.59 -11.19 12.17
N LEU A 42 4.81 -11.44 11.12
CA LEU A 42 3.38 -11.15 11.12
C LEU A 42 2.68 -11.89 12.26
N HIS A 43 2.89 -13.19 12.36
CA HIS A 43 2.26 -14.04 13.39
C HIS A 43 2.70 -13.63 14.81
N ARG A 44 3.99 -13.48 15.05
CA ARG A 44 4.56 -13.36 16.40
C ARG A 44 4.51 -11.94 16.95
N PHE A 45 4.75 -10.94 16.12
CA PHE A 45 4.88 -9.54 16.56
C PHE A 45 3.69 -8.66 16.23
N ILE A 46 3.10 -8.83 15.06
CA ILE A 46 1.98 -7.98 14.63
C ILE A 46 0.66 -8.54 15.16
N LEU A 47 0.33 -9.78 14.84
CA LEU A 47 -0.93 -10.39 15.26
C LEU A 47 -0.89 -10.86 16.72
N ARG A 48 0.26 -11.32 17.19
CA ARG A 48 0.41 -12.04 18.46
C ARG A 48 -0.66 -13.12 18.61
N ALA A 49 -0.82 -13.92 17.56
CA ALA A 49 -1.85 -14.93 17.48
C ALA A 49 -1.75 -15.91 18.68
N GLY A 50 -2.91 -16.29 19.22
CA GLY A 50 -3.00 -17.15 20.39
C GLY A 50 -2.66 -16.49 21.74
N GLN A 51 -2.32 -15.19 21.76
CA GLN A 51 -2.03 -14.47 23.01
C GLN A 51 -3.25 -13.69 23.52
N PRO A 52 -3.36 -13.44 24.84
CA PRO A 52 -4.42 -12.60 25.40
C PRO A 52 -4.52 -11.25 24.67
N GLY A 53 -5.74 -10.84 24.34
CA GLY A 53 -6.01 -9.59 23.64
C GLY A 53 -5.88 -9.65 22.11
N GLU A 54 -5.74 -10.84 21.49
CA GLU A 54 -5.70 -10.99 20.03
C GLU A 54 -6.92 -10.35 19.34
N ALA A 55 -8.14 -10.60 19.83
CA ALA A 55 -9.37 -10.04 19.27
C ALA A 55 -9.35 -8.49 19.27
N ARG A 56 -8.91 -7.87 20.38
CA ARG A 56 -8.74 -6.42 20.49
C ARG A 56 -7.69 -5.91 19.50
N ARG A 57 -6.62 -6.67 19.29
CA ARG A 57 -5.56 -6.31 18.36
C ARG A 57 -6.04 -6.40 16.92
N ARG A 58 -6.72 -7.49 16.53
CA ARG A 58 -7.35 -7.62 15.21
C ARG A 58 -8.30 -6.47 14.92
N ALA A 59 -9.14 -6.10 15.89
CA ALA A 59 -10.02 -4.93 15.77
C ALA A 59 -9.22 -3.62 15.63
N THR A 60 -8.12 -3.47 16.38
CA THR A 60 -7.24 -2.31 16.30
C THR A 60 -6.57 -2.19 14.95
N LEU A 61 -6.11 -3.29 14.37
CA LEU A 61 -5.48 -3.35 13.05
C LEU A 61 -6.50 -3.37 11.90
N ARG A 62 -7.80 -3.27 12.18
CA ARG A 62 -8.87 -3.35 11.17
C ARG A 62 -8.87 -4.66 10.37
N ILE A 63 -8.45 -5.75 11.01
CA ILE A 63 -8.43 -7.09 10.39
C ILE A 63 -9.86 -7.65 10.45
N ARG A 64 -10.65 -7.30 9.47
CA ARG A 64 -12.00 -7.80 9.27
C ARG A 64 -12.27 -7.92 7.76
N PRO A 65 -13.06 -8.91 7.34
CA PRO A 65 -13.39 -9.10 5.93
C PRO A 65 -14.14 -7.89 5.38
N LEU A 66 -13.97 -7.64 4.09
CA LEU A 66 -14.83 -6.76 3.33
C LEU A 66 -16.18 -7.45 3.13
N GLN A 67 -17.26 -6.77 3.49
CA GLN A 67 -18.61 -7.34 3.46
C GLN A 67 -19.61 -6.43 2.75
N GLY A 68 -20.66 -7.02 2.20
CA GLY A 68 -21.78 -6.30 1.59
C GLY A 68 -21.31 -5.24 0.57
N ALA A 69 -21.90 -4.07 0.63
CA ALA A 69 -21.63 -2.99 -0.29
C ALA A 69 -20.19 -2.49 -0.25
N THR A 70 -19.47 -2.58 0.89
CA THR A 70 -18.06 -2.14 0.97
C THR A 70 -17.16 -2.99 0.08
N ARG A 71 -17.44 -4.30 -0.06
CA ARG A 71 -16.71 -5.18 -0.96
C ARG A 71 -16.91 -4.77 -2.41
N GLY A 72 -18.16 -4.56 -2.83
CA GLY A 72 -18.47 -4.14 -4.21
C GLY A 72 -17.83 -2.80 -4.57
N TRP A 73 -17.95 -1.80 -3.70
CA TRP A 73 -17.32 -0.49 -3.92
C TRP A 73 -15.79 -0.57 -3.92
N THR A 74 -15.16 -1.43 -3.10
CA THR A 74 -13.71 -1.63 -3.15
C THR A 74 -13.28 -2.22 -4.48
N LEU A 75 -13.99 -3.23 -4.99
CA LEU A 75 -13.69 -3.84 -6.29
C LEU A 75 -13.82 -2.84 -7.45
N LEU A 76 -14.81 -1.93 -7.40
CA LEU A 76 -14.95 -0.85 -8.38
C LEU A 76 -13.88 0.24 -8.19
N PHE A 77 -13.42 0.47 -6.97
CA PHE A 77 -12.40 1.48 -6.67
C PHE A 77 -11.02 1.09 -7.21
N ILE A 78 -10.71 -0.23 -7.29
CA ILE A 78 -9.45 -0.73 -7.82
C ILE A 78 -9.19 -0.19 -9.24
N PRO A 79 -10.00 -0.48 -10.28
CA PRO A 79 -9.70 -0.02 -11.63
C PRO A 79 -9.66 1.51 -11.73
N ALA A 80 -10.45 2.24 -10.94
CA ALA A 80 -10.42 3.69 -10.92
C ALA A 80 -9.07 4.22 -10.37
N VAL A 81 -8.57 3.64 -9.27
CA VAL A 81 -7.25 4.00 -8.71
C VAL A 81 -6.13 3.60 -9.67
N LEU A 82 -6.21 2.43 -10.31
CA LEU A 82 -5.22 2.01 -11.30
C LEU A 82 -5.17 2.95 -12.51
N ALA A 83 -6.32 3.41 -12.99
CA ALA A 83 -6.38 4.39 -14.08
C ALA A 83 -5.75 5.73 -13.67
N VAL A 84 -6.02 6.21 -12.45
CA VAL A 84 -5.38 7.43 -11.90
C VAL A 84 -3.87 7.21 -11.74
N SER A 85 -3.46 6.06 -11.20
CA SER A 85 -2.04 5.72 -10.99
C SER A 85 -1.27 5.69 -12.30
N TRP A 86 -1.83 5.02 -13.31
CA TRP A 86 -1.22 4.97 -14.64
C TRP A 86 -1.14 6.37 -15.26
N ALA A 87 -2.25 7.11 -15.29
CA ALA A 87 -2.27 8.44 -15.89
C ALA A 87 -1.34 9.43 -15.18
N LEU A 88 -1.31 9.39 -13.85
CA LEU A 88 -0.39 10.21 -13.05
C LEU A 88 1.07 9.82 -13.32
N GLY A 89 1.36 8.51 -13.42
CA GLY A 89 2.70 8.00 -13.74
C GLY A 89 3.20 8.45 -15.11
N GLU A 90 2.37 8.32 -16.16
CA GLU A 90 2.68 8.78 -17.53
C GLU A 90 2.91 10.30 -17.60
N VAL A 91 1.99 11.07 -17.01
CA VAL A 91 2.12 12.53 -16.99
C VAL A 91 3.39 12.95 -16.23
N TYR A 92 3.61 12.35 -15.07
CA TYR A 92 4.75 12.69 -14.22
C TYR A 92 6.09 12.33 -14.86
N SER A 93 6.24 11.11 -15.39
CA SER A 93 7.48 10.66 -16.04
C SER A 93 7.77 11.44 -17.33
N GLY A 94 6.73 11.91 -18.03
CA GLY A 94 6.90 12.82 -19.17
C GLY A 94 7.40 14.21 -18.78
N LEU A 95 7.13 14.68 -17.56
CA LEU A 95 7.52 16.01 -17.08
C LEU A 95 8.83 16.02 -16.29
N VAL A 96 9.07 14.94 -15.51
CA VAL A 96 10.20 14.85 -14.56
C VAL A 96 11.17 13.78 -15.03
N PRO A 97 12.44 14.14 -15.26
CA PRO A 97 13.44 13.16 -15.64
C PRO A 97 13.72 12.21 -14.46
N ILE A 98 13.46 10.92 -14.69
CA ILE A 98 13.77 9.87 -13.73
C ILE A 98 15.08 9.23 -14.14
N PRO A 99 16.08 9.10 -13.24
CA PRO A 99 17.35 8.49 -13.59
C PRO A 99 17.15 7.07 -14.13
N PRO A 100 17.75 6.71 -15.27
CA PRO A 100 17.52 5.43 -15.94
C PRO A 100 17.84 4.22 -15.06
N ASN A 101 18.82 4.34 -14.16
CA ASN A 101 19.25 3.26 -13.27
C ASN A 101 18.36 3.08 -12.03
N THR A 102 17.31 3.87 -11.88
CA THR A 102 16.41 3.80 -10.70
C THR A 102 15.80 2.40 -10.50
N LEU A 103 15.54 1.67 -11.60
CA LEU A 103 14.92 0.35 -11.59
C LEU A 103 15.87 -0.81 -11.91
N ASP A 104 17.15 -0.54 -12.14
CA ASP A 104 18.14 -1.58 -12.53
C ASP A 104 18.21 -2.77 -11.54
N PRO A 105 18.21 -2.56 -10.23
CA PRO A 105 18.22 -3.69 -9.28
C PRO A 105 17.03 -4.63 -9.47
N PHE A 106 15.86 -4.10 -9.78
CA PHE A 106 14.66 -4.89 -10.07
C PHE A 106 14.75 -5.59 -11.42
N GLY A 107 15.29 -4.92 -12.44
CA GLY A 107 15.53 -5.49 -13.75
C GLY A 107 16.45 -6.72 -13.69
N GLN A 108 17.54 -6.66 -12.93
CA GLN A 108 18.43 -7.81 -12.74
C GLN A 108 17.71 -9.00 -12.09
N LEU A 109 16.83 -8.77 -11.11
CA LEU A 109 16.04 -9.82 -10.48
C LEU A 109 15.10 -10.51 -11.49
N THR A 110 14.61 -9.79 -12.49
CA THR A 110 13.61 -10.27 -13.44
C THR A 110 14.17 -10.90 -14.72
N ASN A 111 15.48 -11.02 -14.85
CA ASN A 111 16.15 -11.59 -16.04
C ASN A 111 15.89 -13.09 -16.24
N THR A 112 15.47 -13.82 -15.21
CA THR A 112 15.14 -15.24 -15.27
C THR A 112 13.67 -15.49 -14.97
N ALA A 113 13.12 -16.61 -15.45
CA ALA A 113 11.74 -17.00 -15.15
C ALA A 113 11.51 -17.15 -13.63
N MET A 114 12.48 -17.73 -12.91
CA MET A 114 12.41 -17.89 -11.47
C MET A 114 12.52 -16.54 -10.74
N GLY A 115 13.35 -15.63 -11.24
CA GLY A 115 13.45 -14.28 -10.71
C GLY A 115 12.15 -13.49 -10.89
N ARG A 116 11.50 -13.58 -12.07
CA ARG A 116 10.18 -13.01 -12.33
C ARG A 116 9.11 -13.56 -11.40
N LEU A 117 9.07 -14.89 -11.21
CA LEU A 117 8.15 -15.51 -10.26
C LEU A 117 8.40 -15.01 -8.85
N SER A 118 9.66 -14.95 -8.42
CA SER A 118 10.08 -14.46 -7.12
C SER A 118 9.66 -13.01 -6.88
N ALA A 119 9.94 -12.14 -7.85
CA ALA A 119 9.54 -10.73 -7.81
C ALA A 119 8.01 -10.58 -7.72
N THR A 120 7.27 -11.38 -8.48
CA THR A 120 5.79 -11.37 -8.45
C THR A 120 5.27 -11.80 -7.08
N VAL A 121 5.73 -12.91 -6.54
CA VAL A 121 5.28 -13.42 -5.23
C VAL A 121 5.56 -12.40 -4.13
N LEU A 122 6.75 -11.80 -4.13
CA LEU A 122 7.12 -10.81 -3.12
C LEU A 122 6.37 -9.49 -3.31
N ALA A 123 6.37 -8.93 -4.50
CA ALA A 123 5.80 -7.61 -4.74
C ALA A 123 4.27 -7.61 -4.72
N VAL A 124 3.63 -8.67 -5.22
CA VAL A 124 2.16 -8.73 -5.32
C VAL A 124 1.53 -9.43 -4.12
N GLY A 125 2.18 -10.45 -3.58
CA GLY A 125 1.63 -11.25 -2.49
C GLY A 125 2.05 -10.78 -1.11
N VAL A 126 3.35 -10.62 -0.90
CA VAL A 126 3.93 -10.42 0.45
C VAL A 126 3.96 -8.95 0.85
N ALA A 127 4.60 -8.10 0.03
CA ALA A 127 4.79 -6.69 0.36
C ALA A 127 3.47 -5.97 0.67
N PRO A 128 2.39 -6.09 -0.14
CA PRO A 128 1.13 -5.43 0.16
C PRO A 128 0.54 -5.83 1.52
N VAL A 129 0.61 -7.11 1.87
CA VAL A 129 0.11 -7.56 3.18
C VAL A 129 0.90 -6.91 4.30
N LEU A 130 2.22 -7.02 4.25
CA LEU A 130 3.10 -6.55 5.31
C LEU A 130 3.06 -5.03 5.45
N GLU A 131 3.15 -4.33 4.34
CA GLU A 131 3.16 -2.87 4.32
C GLU A 131 1.83 -2.29 4.80
N GLU A 132 0.71 -2.85 4.38
CA GLU A 132 -0.59 -2.38 4.87
C GLU A 132 -0.74 -2.63 6.37
N PHE A 133 -0.26 -3.76 6.90
CA PHE A 133 -0.26 -3.99 8.35
C PHE A 133 0.58 -2.97 9.11
N VAL A 134 1.75 -2.63 8.60
CA VAL A 134 2.64 -1.65 9.22
C VAL A 134 2.07 -0.23 9.08
N PHE A 135 1.80 0.20 7.86
CA PHE A 135 1.40 1.59 7.62
C PHE A 135 -0.04 1.87 8.04
N ARG A 136 -1.01 1.03 7.64
CA ARG A 136 -2.44 1.30 7.92
C ARG A 136 -2.88 0.73 9.25
N GLY A 137 -2.30 -0.41 9.65
CA GLY A 137 -2.60 -1.03 10.94
C GLY A 137 -1.92 -0.33 12.12
N LEU A 138 -0.60 -0.22 12.08
CA LEU A 138 0.18 0.26 13.22
C LEU A 138 0.41 1.77 13.23
N LEU A 139 0.56 2.42 12.06
CA LEU A 139 0.89 3.85 11.99
C LEU A 139 -0.34 4.74 11.77
N GLN A 140 -1.13 4.50 10.73
CA GLN A 140 -2.22 5.40 10.34
C GLN A 140 -3.28 5.58 11.43
N ARG A 141 -3.74 4.50 12.05
CA ARG A 141 -4.84 4.58 13.03
C ARG A 141 -4.52 5.40 14.27
N PRO A 142 -3.35 5.29 14.92
CA PRO A 142 -2.96 6.22 15.99
C PRO A 142 -2.92 7.68 15.54
N LEU A 143 -2.46 7.95 14.32
CA LEU A 143 -2.42 9.30 13.75
C LEU A 143 -3.81 9.85 13.47
N GLU A 144 -4.72 9.02 12.91
CA GLU A 144 -6.13 9.39 12.74
C GLU A 144 -6.80 9.79 14.04
N ARG A 145 -6.51 9.07 15.14
CA ARG A 145 -7.05 9.39 16.47
C ARG A 145 -6.50 10.69 17.05
N ARG A 146 -5.27 11.04 16.72
CA ARG A 146 -4.59 12.21 17.25
C ARG A 146 -4.85 13.48 16.44
N TRP A 147 -4.85 13.37 15.11
CA TRP A 147 -4.87 14.50 14.18
C TRP A 147 -6.06 14.49 13.20
N GLY A 148 -6.96 13.53 13.36
CA GLY A 148 -8.06 13.32 12.42
C GLY A 148 -7.65 12.50 11.19
N PRO A 149 -8.66 12.03 10.42
CA PRO A 149 -8.42 11.10 9.32
C PRO A 149 -7.58 11.69 8.18
N VAL A 150 -7.78 12.95 7.84
CA VAL A 150 -7.05 13.61 6.73
C VAL A 150 -5.55 13.62 7.02
N TRP A 151 -5.14 14.13 8.19
CA TRP A 151 -3.74 14.18 8.56
C TRP A 151 -3.17 12.79 8.87
N GLY A 152 -3.96 11.89 9.45
CA GLY A 152 -3.54 10.51 9.68
C GLY A 152 -3.19 9.79 8.37
N ILE A 153 -4.01 9.96 7.33
CA ILE A 153 -3.76 9.40 6.00
C ILE A 153 -2.56 10.11 5.34
N ALA A 154 -2.54 11.45 5.32
CA ALA A 154 -1.50 12.22 4.63
C ALA A 154 -0.10 11.94 5.21
N VAL A 155 0.05 11.97 6.54
CA VAL A 155 1.34 11.70 7.18
C VAL A 155 1.77 10.25 6.96
N THR A 156 0.83 9.30 7.03
CA THR A 156 1.17 7.90 6.75
C THR A 156 1.58 7.70 5.29
N ALA A 157 0.90 8.34 4.34
CA ALA A 157 1.26 8.30 2.92
C ALA A 157 2.64 8.91 2.66
N ALA A 158 2.98 10.00 3.34
CA ALA A 158 4.32 10.60 3.24
C ALA A 158 5.41 9.66 3.79
N VAL A 159 5.17 9.04 4.94
CA VAL A 159 6.12 8.06 5.51
C VAL A 159 6.23 6.83 4.62
N PHE A 160 5.13 6.35 4.05
CA PHE A 160 5.11 5.26 3.07
C PHE A 160 5.97 5.59 1.84
N ALA A 161 5.79 6.78 1.26
CA ALA A 161 6.56 7.23 0.10
C ALA A 161 8.06 7.37 0.41
N LEU A 162 8.41 7.94 1.56
CA LEU A 162 9.80 8.08 2.02
C LEU A 162 10.46 6.72 2.26
N ALA A 163 9.72 5.75 2.76
CA ALA A 163 10.22 4.42 3.06
C ALA A 163 10.68 3.64 1.82
N HIS A 164 10.20 4.01 0.63
CA HIS A 164 10.67 3.44 -0.63
C HIS A 164 12.06 3.95 -1.05
N MET A 165 12.57 5.01 -0.41
CA MET A 165 13.90 5.61 -0.69
C MET A 165 14.12 5.99 -2.16
N LEU A 166 13.04 6.26 -2.90
CA LEU A 166 13.02 6.65 -4.30
C LEU A 166 12.48 8.09 -4.42
N PRO A 167 13.32 9.11 -4.19
CA PRO A 167 12.88 10.51 -4.16
C PRO A 167 12.21 10.98 -5.45
N TRP A 168 12.65 10.44 -6.58
CA TRP A 168 12.14 10.76 -7.91
C TRP A 168 10.67 10.40 -8.12
N VAL A 169 10.19 9.36 -7.45
CA VAL A 169 8.82 8.87 -7.56
C VAL A 169 8.01 9.10 -6.28
N PHE A 170 8.53 9.92 -5.36
CA PHE A 170 7.85 10.26 -4.12
C PHE A 170 6.40 10.72 -4.31
N PRO A 171 6.06 11.64 -5.25
CA PRO A 171 4.69 12.09 -5.42
C PRO A 171 3.73 10.95 -5.84
N LEU A 172 4.21 10.00 -6.65
CA LEU A 172 3.44 8.84 -7.08
C LEU A 172 3.16 7.91 -5.91
N HIS A 173 4.19 7.56 -5.12
CA HIS A 173 4.04 6.73 -3.92
C HIS A 173 3.17 7.40 -2.86
N PHE A 174 3.26 8.74 -2.73
CA PHE A 174 2.40 9.50 -1.82
C PHE A 174 0.93 9.41 -2.24
N ALA A 175 0.62 9.62 -3.52
CA ALA A 175 -0.74 9.53 -4.04
C ALA A 175 -1.34 8.13 -3.85
N LEU A 176 -0.58 7.07 -4.18
CA LEU A 176 -0.97 5.68 -3.94
C LEU A 176 -1.16 5.41 -2.45
N GLY A 177 -0.20 5.82 -1.63
CA GLY A 177 -0.26 5.70 -0.19
C GLY A 177 -1.51 6.34 0.41
N ALA A 178 -1.91 7.50 -0.10
CA ALA A 178 -3.13 8.19 0.31
C ALA A 178 -4.40 7.43 -0.14
N ALA A 179 -4.41 6.88 -1.36
CA ALA A 179 -5.54 6.08 -1.87
C ALA A 179 -5.75 4.80 -1.06
N PHE A 180 -4.68 4.06 -0.76
CA PHE A 180 -4.73 2.86 0.08
C PHE A 180 -5.19 3.19 1.50
N GLY A 181 -4.62 4.26 2.10
CA GLY A 181 -5.00 4.75 3.42
C GLY A 181 -6.46 5.17 3.49
N PHE A 182 -6.95 5.85 2.47
CA PHE A 182 -8.36 6.22 2.36
C PHE A 182 -9.27 4.99 2.25
N ALA A 183 -8.90 3.99 1.44
CA ALA A 183 -9.69 2.78 1.28
C ALA A 183 -9.83 2.02 2.61
N VAL A 184 -8.74 1.89 3.37
CA VAL A 184 -8.75 1.27 4.71
C VAL A 184 -9.58 2.09 5.70
N TYR A 185 -9.52 3.41 5.64
CA TYR A 185 -10.34 4.28 6.48
C TYR A 185 -11.82 4.16 6.13
N ALA A 186 -12.15 4.25 4.85
CA ALA A 186 -13.52 4.23 4.34
C ALA A 186 -14.24 2.91 4.62
N THR A 187 -13.56 1.77 4.44
CA THR A 187 -14.13 0.43 4.65
C THR A 187 -13.95 -0.08 6.07
N ARG A 188 -13.06 0.55 6.85
CA ARG A 188 -12.57 0.05 8.14
C ARG A 188 -11.97 -1.34 8.07
N SER A 189 -11.52 -1.78 6.90
CA SER A 189 -10.89 -3.08 6.63
C SER A 189 -9.52 -2.88 5.99
N ILE A 190 -8.51 -3.53 6.57
CA ILE A 190 -7.14 -3.49 6.03
C ILE A 190 -7.07 -4.16 4.66
N TRP A 191 -7.97 -5.10 4.39
CA TRP A 191 -7.99 -5.83 3.12
C TRP A 191 -8.33 -4.95 1.91
N ALA A 192 -9.00 -3.81 2.12
CA ALA A 192 -9.20 -2.84 1.04
C ALA A 192 -7.86 -2.26 0.57
N GLY A 193 -6.99 -1.88 1.50
CA GLY A 193 -5.63 -1.42 1.18
C GLY A 193 -4.81 -2.52 0.52
N VAL A 194 -4.80 -3.72 1.11
CA VAL A 194 -4.06 -4.89 0.56
C VAL A 194 -4.46 -5.18 -0.88
N LEU A 195 -5.76 -5.20 -1.20
CA LEU A 195 -6.24 -5.47 -2.56
C LEU A 195 -5.84 -4.38 -3.55
N LEU A 196 -6.00 -3.10 -3.18
CA LEU A 196 -5.57 -1.99 -4.03
C LEU A 196 -4.06 -2.00 -4.26
N HIS A 197 -3.29 -2.22 -3.21
CA HIS A 197 -1.84 -2.26 -3.26
C HIS A 197 -1.35 -3.43 -4.11
N ALA A 198 -1.87 -4.64 -3.90
CA ALA A 198 -1.54 -5.80 -4.70
C ALA A 198 -1.89 -5.60 -6.19
N ALA A 199 -3.06 -5.01 -6.48
CA ALA A 199 -3.45 -4.70 -7.85
C ALA A 199 -2.51 -3.69 -8.52
N ASN A 200 -2.11 -2.63 -7.79
CA ASN A 200 -1.13 -1.66 -8.29
C ASN A 200 0.24 -2.31 -8.53
N ASN A 201 0.71 -3.13 -7.60
CA ASN A 201 2.00 -3.82 -7.75
C ASN A 201 1.96 -4.85 -8.87
N THR A 202 0.79 -5.44 -9.17
CA THR A 202 0.62 -6.30 -10.35
C THR A 202 0.91 -5.51 -11.64
N LEU A 203 0.34 -4.31 -11.79
CA LEU A 203 0.64 -3.47 -12.95
C LEU A 203 2.13 -3.07 -13.01
N ALA A 204 2.72 -2.72 -11.88
CA ALA A 204 4.14 -2.37 -11.83
C ALA A 204 5.03 -3.56 -12.25
N VAL A 205 4.75 -4.76 -11.75
CA VAL A 205 5.49 -5.99 -12.09
C VAL A 205 5.32 -6.35 -13.56
N LEU A 206 4.10 -6.24 -14.12
CA LEU A 206 3.85 -6.44 -15.53
C LEU A 206 4.62 -5.41 -16.40
N GLY A 207 4.70 -4.16 -15.95
CA GLY A 207 5.50 -3.13 -16.60
C GLY A 207 7.00 -3.44 -16.58
N LEU A 208 7.52 -4.05 -15.51
CA LEU A 208 8.92 -4.48 -15.42
C LEU A 208 9.25 -5.66 -16.34
N PHE A 209 8.26 -6.47 -16.73
CA PHE A 209 8.44 -7.59 -17.66
C PHE A 209 8.35 -7.15 -19.14
N GLY A 210 7.93 -5.92 -19.41
CA GLY A 210 7.88 -5.34 -20.74
C GLY A 210 9.28 -4.97 -21.26
N GLU A 211 9.38 -4.76 -22.57
CA GLU A 211 10.65 -4.40 -23.22
C GLU A 211 11.20 -3.05 -22.79
N LYS A 212 10.33 -2.14 -22.33
CA LYS A 212 10.73 -0.81 -21.84
C LYS A 212 9.99 -0.49 -20.54
N PRO A 213 10.70 -0.36 -19.41
CA PRO A 213 10.09 0.11 -18.17
C PRO A 213 9.46 1.50 -18.36
N VAL A 214 8.22 1.67 -17.95
CA VAL A 214 7.45 2.92 -18.09
C VAL A 214 8.19 4.16 -17.55
N LEU A 215 9.00 3.98 -16.50
CA LEU A 215 9.76 5.08 -15.87
C LEU A 215 11.09 5.44 -16.58
N SER A 216 11.47 4.76 -17.66
CA SER A 216 12.70 5.05 -18.41
C SER A 216 12.45 5.81 -19.72
N THR A 217 11.24 6.32 -19.94
CA THR A 217 10.90 7.07 -21.15
C THR A 217 11.54 8.46 -21.15
N PRO A 218 11.99 8.97 -22.33
CA PRO A 218 12.45 10.36 -22.45
C PRO A 218 11.32 11.33 -22.06
N THR A 219 11.71 12.46 -21.48
CA THR A 219 10.73 13.50 -21.14
C THR A 219 10.19 14.18 -22.38
N ILE A 220 9.01 14.81 -22.27
CA ILE A 220 8.40 15.60 -23.34
C ILE A 220 9.28 16.77 -23.82
N TRP A 221 10.21 17.20 -22.98
CA TRP A 221 11.20 18.25 -23.29
C TRP A 221 12.28 17.75 -24.26
N GLN A 222 12.51 16.44 -24.32
CA GLN A 222 13.53 15.80 -25.15
C GLN A 222 12.97 15.30 -26.49
N THR A 223 11.77 14.77 -26.49
CA THR A 223 11.19 14.08 -27.68
C THR A 223 9.80 14.60 -28.10
N GLY A 224 9.27 15.57 -27.35
CA GLY A 224 7.86 15.96 -27.48
C GLY A 224 6.91 14.98 -26.78
N PRO A 225 5.64 15.36 -26.61
CA PRO A 225 4.64 14.52 -25.95
C PRO A 225 4.23 13.37 -26.86
N THR A 226 4.21 12.15 -26.29
CA THR A 226 3.77 10.92 -26.96
C THR A 226 2.25 10.80 -27.00
N PRO A 227 1.65 9.96 -27.86
CA PRO A 227 0.22 9.66 -27.82
C PRO A 227 -0.25 9.12 -26.47
N SER A 228 0.57 8.27 -25.79
CA SER A 228 0.27 7.77 -24.45
C SER A 228 0.22 8.88 -23.42
N TRP A 229 1.12 9.86 -23.50
CA TRP A 229 1.14 11.02 -22.62
C TRP A 229 -0.14 11.86 -22.78
N TRP A 230 -0.56 12.17 -24.00
CA TRP A 230 -1.81 12.89 -24.26
C TRP A 230 -3.03 12.12 -23.78
N THR A 231 -3.03 10.80 -23.98
CA THR A 231 -4.09 9.92 -23.45
C THR A 231 -4.16 9.99 -21.93
N ALA A 232 -3.01 9.96 -21.26
CA ALA A 232 -2.93 10.07 -19.81
C ALA A 232 -3.43 11.43 -19.30
N VAL A 233 -3.05 12.53 -19.95
CA VAL A 233 -3.55 13.88 -19.63
C VAL A 233 -5.07 13.94 -19.76
N ALA A 234 -5.63 13.41 -20.86
CA ALA A 234 -7.07 13.40 -21.08
C ALA A 234 -7.83 12.53 -20.07
N LEU A 235 -7.24 11.41 -19.64
CA LEU A 235 -7.87 10.48 -18.69
C LEU A 235 -7.69 10.88 -17.21
N LEU A 236 -6.70 11.69 -16.87
CA LEU A 236 -6.36 11.98 -15.47
C LEU A 236 -7.54 12.60 -14.71
N LEU A 237 -8.20 13.60 -15.28
CA LEU A 237 -9.34 14.26 -14.64
C LEU A 237 -10.56 13.33 -14.53
N PRO A 238 -11.07 12.69 -15.61
CA PRO A 238 -12.23 11.81 -15.49
C PRO A 238 -11.96 10.59 -14.60
N ALA A 239 -10.77 10.00 -14.64
CA ALA A 239 -10.41 8.91 -13.73
C ALA A 239 -10.39 9.36 -12.26
N THR A 240 -9.86 10.55 -11.98
CA THR A 240 -9.86 11.12 -10.62
C THR A 240 -11.27 11.40 -10.13
N LEU A 241 -12.14 11.96 -10.97
CA LEU A 241 -13.55 12.18 -10.63
C LEU A 241 -14.30 10.87 -10.37
N ALA A 242 -14.06 9.84 -11.19
CA ALA A 242 -14.61 8.50 -10.98
C ALA A 242 -14.12 7.89 -9.66
N ALA A 243 -12.82 7.94 -9.39
CA ALA A 243 -12.25 7.46 -8.14
C ALA A 243 -12.84 8.22 -6.93
N PHE A 244 -12.98 9.54 -7.02
CA PHE A 244 -13.59 10.34 -5.97
C PHE A 244 -15.07 9.94 -5.72
N TRP A 245 -15.87 9.80 -6.79
CA TRP A 245 -17.26 9.41 -6.68
C TRP A 245 -17.42 8.01 -6.08
N ILE A 246 -16.66 7.03 -6.58
CA ILE A 246 -16.67 5.65 -6.06
C ILE A 246 -16.19 5.64 -4.61
N GLY A 247 -15.12 6.37 -4.30
CA GLY A 247 -14.59 6.52 -2.95
C GLY A 247 -15.64 7.09 -1.97
N ARG A 248 -16.39 8.11 -2.39
CA ARG A 248 -17.52 8.62 -1.58
C ARG A 248 -18.59 7.56 -1.31
N ARG A 249 -18.93 6.76 -2.32
CA ARG A 249 -19.91 5.65 -2.17
C ARG A 249 -19.37 4.58 -1.21
N MET A 250 -18.11 4.21 -1.38
CA MET A 250 -17.42 3.27 -0.50
C MET A 250 -17.40 3.75 0.95
N TRP A 251 -17.07 5.03 1.17
CA TRP A 251 -17.08 5.64 2.49
C TRP A 251 -18.47 5.63 3.13
N ARG A 252 -19.51 6.02 2.38
CA ARG A 252 -20.89 5.97 2.85
C ARG A 252 -21.28 4.55 3.24
N ALA A 253 -21.00 3.55 2.39
CA ALA A 253 -21.30 2.15 2.68
C ALA A 253 -20.62 1.64 3.96
N GLY A 254 -19.38 2.07 4.23
CA GLY A 254 -18.64 1.69 5.43
C GLY A 254 -19.10 2.38 6.72
N HIS A 255 -19.83 3.50 6.61
CA HIS A 255 -20.25 4.31 7.76
C HIS A 255 -21.79 4.30 7.98
N GLN A 256 -22.58 3.83 7.01
CA GLN A 256 -24.04 3.80 7.09
C GLN A 256 -24.62 2.49 7.65
N HIS A 257 -23.81 1.44 7.89
CA HIS A 257 -24.32 0.25 8.53
C HIS A 257 -24.52 0.52 10.04
N PRO A 258 -25.77 0.60 10.50
CA PRO A 258 -26.06 0.47 11.91
C PRO A 258 -25.92 -1.02 12.25
N THR A 259 -24.69 -1.51 12.47
CA THR A 259 -24.58 -2.60 13.43
C THR A 259 -25.05 -1.98 14.73
N GLY A 260 -26.28 -2.28 15.14
CA GLY A 260 -26.92 -1.77 16.35
C GLY A 260 -26.25 -2.22 17.66
N ARG A 261 -24.98 -1.99 17.74
CA ARG A 261 -24.19 -1.84 18.96
C ARG A 261 -23.32 -0.61 18.74
N HIS A 262 -23.82 0.51 19.21
CA HIS A 262 -22.93 1.55 19.68
C HIS A 262 -21.94 0.83 20.59
N PHE A 263 -20.68 0.69 20.16
CA PHE A 263 -19.63 0.63 21.14
C PHE A 263 -19.65 2.03 21.77
N ALA A 264 -20.42 2.14 22.84
CA ALA A 264 -20.44 3.32 23.66
C ALA A 264 -18.98 3.60 24.05
N THR A 265 -18.64 4.85 24.12
CA THR A 265 -17.37 5.30 24.71
C THR A 265 -17.11 4.73 26.10
N SER A 266 -18.16 4.19 26.75
CA SER A 266 -18.12 3.44 28.01
C SER A 266 -17.34 2.12 27.94
N ASP A 267 -17.26 1.46 26.78
CA ASP A 267 -16.50 0.20 26.64
C ASP A 267 -14.97 0.42 26.55
N LEU A 268 -14.53 1.67 26.61
CA LEU A 268 -13.12 2.07 26.63
C LEU A 268 -12.64 2.48 28.03
N LEU A 269 -13.52 2.53 29.00
CA LEU A 269 -13.15 2.81 30.39
C LEU A 269 -12.56 1.52 30.99
N ILE A 270 -11.27 1.56 31.20
CA ILE A 270 -10.52 0.59 32.01
C ILE A 270 -11.18 0.55 33.39
N PRO A 271 -11.57 -0.60 33.92
CA PRO A 271 -11.90 -0.70 35.33
C PRO A 271 -10.64 -0.27 36.10
N HIS A 272 -10.77 0.77 36.91
CA HIS A 272 -9.76 1.10 37.90
C HIS A 272 -9.55 -0.14 38.78
N ALA A 273 -8.33 -0.67 38.82
CA ALA A 273 -7.96 -1.67 39.80
C ALA A 273 -8.20 -1.09 41.20
N PRO A 274 -8.82 -1.83 42.12
CA PRO A 274 -8.88 -1.42 43.50
C PRO A 274 -7.47 -1.36 44.07
N ARG A 275 -7.26 -0.39 44.97
CA ARG A 275 -6.02 -0.12 45.72
C ARG A 275 -5.64 -1.31 46.59
#